data_8f72d997af069855e69e07c2af20318d
#
_entry.id   8f72d997af069855e69e07c2af20318d
#
_cell.length_a   1.000
_cell.length_b   1.000
_cell.length_c   1.000
_cell.angle_alpha   90.00
_cell.angle_beta   90.00
_cell.angle_gamma   90.00
#
_symmetry.space_group_name_H-M   'P 1'
#
loop_
_entity.id
_entity.type
_entity.pdbx_description
1 polymer ?
#
loop_
_entity_poly.entity_id
_entity_poly.type
_entity_poly.pdbx_seq_one_letter_code
_entity_poly.pdbx_strand_id
1 'polypeptide(L)'
;ICETDPMLSQSIPLDTDSDLECDLIDTDDDNDNYPDIEDWSPLDGSEWVDTDNDGIGNNADTDDDGDSLSDIDEIKYGTNPLLADTDNDGYIDSDDIFPNDTSEWEDSDGDGKGDNSDSHPGLKYFQNDFQFVLSILVSISILVIIGFLGVIGLRKNKLDERDASEEEKPTIEVDYAYEGMPAVNEI
;
A
#
# COMPACT_ATOMS: atom_id res chain seq x y z
N ILE A 1 42.15 -41.23 -21.75
CA ILE A 1 42.58 -41.04 -23.17
C ILE A 1 41.37 -41.36 -24.03
N CYS A 2 40.81 -40.33 -24.69
CA CYS A 2 39.74 -40.49 -25.61
C CYS A 2 40.16 -41.38 -26.81
N GLU A 3 39.74 -42.64 -26.84
CA GLU A 3 40.02 -43.52 -27.96
C GLU A 3 39.06 -43.20 -29.13
N THR A 4 39.60 -42.64 -30.19
CA THR A 4 38.87 -42.55 -31.46
C THR A 4 38.53 -43.96 -32.00
N ASP A 5 37.31 -44.23 -32.37
CA ASP A 5 36.92 -45.46 -33.09
C ASP A 5 37.77 -45.60 -34.37
N PRO A 6 38.67 -46.61 -34.45
CA PRO A 6 39.56 -46.75 -35.59
C PRO A 6 38.81 -47.07 -36.92
N MET A 7 37.52 -47.33 -36.85
CA MET A 7 36.64 -47.56 -38.03
C MET A 7 35.95 -46.28 -38.53
N LEU A 8 35.92 -45.23 -37.74
CA LEU A 8 35.37 -43.93 -38.10
C LEU A 8 36.51 -42.93 -38.26
N SER A 9 37.06 -42.80 -39.43
CA SER A 9 38.26 -42.00 -39.72
C SER A 9 38.10 -40.47 -39.55
N GLN A 10 37.09 -40.00 -38.83
CA GLN A 10 36.81 -38.57 -38.55
C GLN A 10 36.09 -38.28 -37.24
N SER A 11 35.92 -39.21 -36.30
CA SER A 11 35.39 -38.88 -34.99
C SER A 11 36.57 -38.53 -34.04
N ILE A 12 36.78 -37.27 -33.83
CA ILE A 12 37.50 -36.78 -32.68
C ILE A 12 36.45 -36.79 -31.53
N PRO A 13 36.68 -37.49 -30.43
CA PRO A 13 35.79 -37.39 -29.28
C PRO A 13 35.69 -35.93 -28.84
N LEU A 14 34.54 -35.53 -28.39
CA LEU A 14 34.35 -34.20 -27.82
C LEU A 14 35.15 -34.15 -26.50
N ASP A 15 35.81 -33.05 -26.25
CA ASP A 15 36.60 -32.69 -25.06
C ASP A 15 36.41 -31.19 -24.89
N THR A 16 35.34 -30.84 -24.16
CA THR A 16 34.75 -29.48 -24.10
C THR A 16 35.69 -28.52 -23.42
N ASP A 17 36.32 -28.90 -22.33
CA ASP A 17 37.23 -28.07 -21.54
C ASP A 17 38.70 -28.17 -21.97
N SER A 18 39.02 -29.16 -22.81
CA SER A 18 40.37 -29.42 -23.37
C SER A 18 41.41 -29.89 -22.35
N ASP A 19 40.97 -30.63 -21.33
CA ASP A 19 41.85 -31.17 -20.29
C ASP A 19 42.47 -32.55 -20.63
N LEU A 20 42.08 -33.17 -21.79
CA LEU A 20 42.47 -34.46 -22.36
C LEU A 20 41.70 -35.66 -21.79
N GLU A 21 40.69 -35.49 -21.03
CA GLU A 21 39.60 -36.42 -20.81
C GLU A 21 38.48 -36.09 -21.81
N CYS A 22 37.70 -36.99 -22.27
CA CYS A 22 36.60 -36.68 -23.19
C CYS A 22 35.28 -36.71 -22.44
N ASP A 23 34.32 -35.94 -22.88
CA ASP A 23 33.00 -35.76 -22.26
C ASP A 23 32.28 -37.10 -21.98
N LEU A 24 32.65 -38.21 -22.64
CA LEU A 24 32.07 -39.53 -22.39
C LEU A 24 32.53 -40.15 -21.04
N ILE A 25 33.71 -39.79 -20.59
CA ILE A 25 34.35 -40.37 -19.38
C ILE A 25 34.70 -39.30 -18.33
N ASP A 26 34.63 -38.08 -18.70
CA ASP A 26 34.72 -36.95 -17.79
C ASP A 26 33.50 -36.92 -16.86
N THR A 27 33.55 -36.25 -15.77
CA THR A 27 32.47 -36.06 -14.80
C THR A 27 32.16 -34.63 -14.55
N ASP A 28 32.88 -33.71 -15.26
CA ASP A 28 32.76 -32.26 -15.19
C ASP A 28 33.28 -31.74 -16.54
N ASP A 29 32.42 -31.90 -17.60
CA ASP A 29 32.80 -31.78 -19.02
C ASP A 29 33.30 -30.37 -19.41
N ASP A 30 32.95 -29.33 -18.66
CA ASP A 30 33.36 -27.94 -18.92
C ASP A 30 34.29 -27.35 -17.82
N ASN A 31 34.60 -28.14 -16.78
CA ASN A 31 35.49 -27.78 -15.68
C ASN A 31 35.07 -26.51 -14.90
N ASP A 32 33.78 -26.33 -14.69
CA ASP A 32 33.26 -25.21 -13.91
C ASP A 32 33.15 -25.51 -12.40
N ASN A 33 33.43 -26.76 -11.99
CA ASN A 33 33.35 -27.37 -10.66
C ASN A 33 31.94 -27.85 -10.27
N TYR A 34 30.98 -27.88 -11.18
CA TYR A 34 29.74 -28.60 -11.03
C TYR A 34 29.82 -29.92 -11.84
N PRO A 35 29.67 -31.08 -11.21
CA PRO A 35 29.62 -32.32 -11.97
C PRO A 35 28.44 -32.40 -12.91
N ASP A 36 28.59 -32.97 -14.13
CA ASP A 36 27.54 -33.07 -15.16
C ASP A 36 26.19 -33.53 -14.62
N ILE A 37 26.16 -34.41 -13.63
CA ILE A 37 24.93 -34.95 -13.07
C ILE A 37 24.18 -33.93 -12.21
N GLU A 38 24.86 -32.89 -11.73
CA GLU A 38 24.33 -31.80 -10.89
C GLU A 38 24.26 -30.47 -11.65
N ASP A 39 24.80 -30.45 -12.88
CA ASP A 39 24.90 -29.31 -13.74
C ASP A 39 23.73 -29.24 -14.71
N TRP A 40 23.07 -28.05 -14.78
CA TRP A 40 22.02 -27.81 -15.75
C TRP A 40 22.57 -27.71 -17.19
N SER A 41 23.79 -27.23 -17.38
CA SER A 41 24.41 -27.02 -18.69
C SER A 41 25.83 -27.61 -18.79
N PRO A 42 26.03 -28.97 -18.73
CA PRO A 42 27.30 -29.63 -18.55
C PRO A 42 28.38 -29.36 -19.61
N LEU A 43 28.13 -28.56 -20.61
CA LEU A 43 29.05 -28.19 -21.70
C LEU A 43 29.30 -26.69 -21.77
N ASP A 44 28.73 -25.91 -20.84
CA ASP A 44 28.87 -24.45 -20.78
C ASP A 44 29.27 -23.97 -19.40
N GLY A 45 30.55 -23.93 -19.10
CA GLY A 45 31.12 -23.54 -17.81
C GLY A 45 30.81 -22.10 -17.38
N SER A 46 29.87 -21.46 -18.00
CA SER A 46 29.31 -20.20 -17.52
C SER A 46 27.93 -20.36 -16.90
N GLU A 47 27.28 -21.52 -16.99
CA GLU A 47 25.92 -21.77 -16.54
C GLU A 47 25.75 -23.15 -15.90
N TRP A 48 25.41 -23.23 -14.62
CA TRP A 48 25.25 -24.49 -13.88
C TRP A 48 23.90 -24.67 -13.18
N VAL A 49 23.05 -23.61 -13.16
CA VAL A 49 21.72 -23.62 -12.54
C VAL A 49 20.75 -22.85 -13.41
N ASP A 50 19.53 -23.37 -13.58
CA ASP A 50 18.35 -22.73 -14.14
C ASP A 50 17.24 -22.93 -13.12
N THR A 51 16.95 -21.88 -12.32
CA THR A 51 16.11 -21.99 -11.13
C THR A 51 14.64 -22.12 -11.48
N ASP A 52 14.14 -21.34 -12.45
CA ASP A 52 12.73 -21.34 -12.86
C ASP A 52 12.43 -22.33 -14.01
N ASN A 53 13.48 -22.91 -14.61
CA ASN A 53 13.42 -23.86 -15.74
C ASN A 53 12.84 -23.26 -17.02
N ASP A 54 13.11 -21.99 -17.31
CA ASP A 54 12.71 -21.34 -18.55
C ASP A 54 13.66 -21.61 -19.72
N GLY A 55 14.85 -22.16 -19.45
CA GLY A 55 15.89 -22.52 -20.44
C GLY A 55 16.97 -21.45 -20.58
N ILE A 56 17.04 -20.48 -19.69
CA ILE A 56 18.14 -19.53 -19.53
C ILE A 56 18.78 -19.83 -18.17
N GLY A 57 20.12 -19.94 -18.12
CA GLY A 57 20.80 -20.18 -16.84
C GLY A 57 20.88 -18.90 -16.02
N ASN A 58 20.95 -19.05 -14.70
CA ASN A 58 20.90 -17.93 -13.74
C ASN A 58 21.97 -16.85 -13.97
N ASN A 59 23.13 -17.17 -14.56
CA ASN A 59 24.14 -16.15 -14.83
C ASN A 59 23.79 -15.25 -16.02
N ALA A 60 22.96 -15.73 -16.95
CA ALA A 60 22.49 -15.00 -18.11
C ALA A 60 21.07 -14.47 -17.95
N ASP A 61 20.31 -15.01 -16.99
CA ASP A 61 18.97 -14.55 -16.69
C ASP A 61 18.97 -13.21 -15.93
N THR A 62 17.88 -12.56 -15.88
CA THR A 62 17.63 -11.31 -15.16
C THR A 62 16.48 -11.42 -14.16
N ASP A 63 15.86 -12.62 -14.08
CA ASP A 63 14.69 -12.96 -13.26
C ASP A 63 14.79 -14.46 -12.94
N ASP A 64 15.79 -14.81 -12.08
CA ASP A 64 16.26 -16.19 -11.85
C ASP A 64 15.17 -17.16 -11.37
N ASP A 65 14.12 -16.69 -10.69
CA ASP A 65 13.05 -17.53 -10.14
C ASP A 65 11.71 -17.37 -10.88
N GLY A 66 11.66 -16.48 -11.89
CA GLY A 66 10.54 -16.34 -12.83
C GLY A 66 9.29 -15.72 -12.22
N ASP A 67 9.40 -14.98 -11.12
CA ASP A 67 8.27 -14.35 -10.45
C ASP A 67 7.83 -13.01 -11.07
N SER A 68 8.59 -12.51 -12.06
CA SER A 68 8.42 -11.24 -12.78
C SER A 68 9.00 -10.02 -12.04
N LEU A 69 9.67 -10.19 -10.94
CA LEU A 69 10.54 -9.20 -10.33
C LEU A 69 11.98 -9.50 -10.75
N SER A 70 12.74 -8.50 -11.18
CA SER A 70 14.12 -8.76 -11.61
C SER A 70 15.05 -8.91 -10.41
N ASP A 71 16.13 -9.72 -10.54
CA ASP A 71 17.15 -9.89 -9.51
C ASP A 71 17.66 -8.58 -8.93
N ILE A 72 17.82 -7.55 -9.78
CA ILE A 72 18.27 -6.23 -9.36
C ILE A 72 17.23 -5.54 -8.48
N ASP A 73 15.96 -5.66 -8.83
CA ASP A 73 14.87 -5.08 -8.04
C ASP A 73 14.67 -5.89 -6.75
N GLU A 74 14.83 -7.20 -6.77
CA GLU A 74 14.79 -8.05 -5.59
C GLU A 74 15.88 -7.72 -4.58
N ILE A 75 17.13 -7.58 -5.01
CA ILE A 75 18.24 -7.11 -4.15
C ILE A 75 17.89 -5.75 -3.53
N LYS A 76 17.24 -4.88 -4.24
CA LYS A 76 16.83 -3.54 -3.76
C LYS A 76 15.68 -3.63 -2.75
N TYR A 77 14.72 -4.54 -2.94
CA TYR A 77 13.60 -4.77 -2.01
C TYR A 77 14.00 -5.67 -0.83
N GLY A 78 15.12 -6.38 -0.95
CA GLY A 78 15.66 -7.27 0.07
C GLY A 78 15.03 -8.66 0.02
N THR A 79 14.51 -9.06 -1.14
CA THR A 79 14.02 -10.39 -1.47
C THR A 79 15.15 -11.28 -2.00
N ASN A 80 14.87 -12.53 -2.30
CA ASN A 80 15.85 -13.50 -2.74
C ASN A 80 15.64 -13.89 -4.21
N PRO A 81 16.53 -13.52 -5.14
CA PRO A 81 16.41 -13.80 -6.57
C PRO A 81 16.26 -15.27 -6.98
N LEU A 82 16.35 -16.20 -6.06
CA LEU A 82 16.22 -17.64 -6.30
C LEU A 82 14.94 -18.22 -5.68
N LEU A 83 14.06 -17.39 -5.14
CA LEU A 83 12.85 -17.81 -4.43
C LEU A 83 11.69 -16.90 -4.75
N ALA A 84 10.85 -17.26 -5.67
CA ALA A 84 9.66 -16.52 -6.09
C ALA A 84 8.67 -16.09 -4.98
N ASP A 85 8.86 -16.61 -3.77
CA ASP A 85 8.12 -16.29 -2.54
C ASP A 85 9.13 -16.32 -1.40
N THR A 86 9.76 -15.18 -1.13
CA THR A 86 10.91 -15.08 -0.21
C THR A 86 10.56 -15.45 1.22
N ASP A 87 9.38 -15.06 1.73
CA ASP A 87 8.98 -15.32 3.11
C ASP A 87 8.07 -16.54 3.27
N ASN A 88 7.66 -17.14 2.14
CA ASN A 88 6.92 -18.39 2.05
C ASN A 88 5.52 -18.32 2.69
N ASP A 89 4.81 -17.23 2.44
CA ASP A 89 3.42 -17.03 2.87
C ASP A 89 2.38 -17.45 1.82
N GLY A 90 2.83 -17.70 0.58
CA GLY A 90 2.02 -18.16 -0.55
C GLY A 90 1.71 -17.08 -1.58
N TYR A 91 2.24 -15.88 -1.42
CA TYR A 91 2.25 -14.82 -2.41
C TYR A 91 3.66 -14.66 -2.97
N ILE A 92 3.78 -14.47 -4.29
CA ILE A 92 5.07 -14.24 -4.92
C ILE A 92 5.53 -12.81 -4.67
N ASP A 93 6.83 -12.58 -4.64
CA ASP A 93 7.43 -11.30 -4.25
C ASP A 93 6.95 -10.12 -5.12
N SER A 94 6.70 -10.36 -6.41
CA SER A 94 6.16 -9.36 -7.33
C SER A 94 4.71 -8.96 -7.03
N ASP A 95 3.92 -9.81 -6.41
CA ASP A 95 2.52 -9.59 -6.07
C ASP A 95 2.33 -9.22 -4.59
N ASP A 96 3.39 -9.32 -3.77
CA ASP A 96 3.38 -9.04 -2.34
C ASP A 96 3.86 -7.62 -2.02
N ILE A 97 3.07 -6.88 -1.24
CA ILE A 97 3.45 -5.55 -0.75
C ILE A 97 4.46 -5.64 0.41
N PHE A 98 4.49 -6.78 1.11
CA PHE A 98 5.36 -7.04 2.27
C PHE A 98 6.21 -8.31 2.10
N PRO A 99 6.99 -8.47 1.03
CA PRO A 99 7.58 -9.75 0.62
C PRO A 99 8.62 -10.36 1.58
N ASN A 100 8.74 -9.83 2.77
CA ASN A 100 9.58 -10.31 3.86
C ASN A 100 8.81 -10.47 5.18
N ASP A 101 7.47 -10.39 5.16
CA ASP A 101 6.62 -10.53 6.36
C ASP A 101 5.50 -11.54 6.15
N THR A 102 5.76 -12.80 6.48
CA THR A 102 4.85 -13.96 6.36
C THR A 102 3.44 -13.77 6.92
N SER A 103 3.13 -12.64 7.51
CA SER A 103 1.82 -12.34 8.07
C SER A 103 1.03 -11.28 7.31
N GLU A 104 1.65 -10.61 6.34
CA GLU A 104 1.08 -9.50 5.59
C GLU A 104 1.45 -9.59 4.11
N TRP A 105 0.49 -9.43 3.20
CA TRP A 105 0.71 -9.44 1.74
C TRP A 105 -0.06 -8.35 1.00
N GLU A 106 -0.98 -7.64 1.67
CA GLU A 106 -1.84 -6.61 1.08
C GLU A 106 -1.93 -5.39 1.99
N ASP A 107 -1.99 -4.18 1.40
CA ASP A 107 -2.25 -2.90 2.04
C ASP A 107 -3.30 -2.17 1.20
N SER A 108 -4.58 -2.43 1.49
CA SER A 108 -5.71 -1.97 0.67
C SER A 108 -5.85 -0.46 0.60
N ASP A 109 -5.38 0.29 1.59
CA ASP A 109 -5.51 1.75 1.64
C ASP A 109 -4.20 2.52 1.46
N GLY A 110 -3.06 1.81 1.41
CA GLY A 110 -1.75 2.34 1.13
C GLY A 110 -1.18 3.20 2.26
N ASP A 111 -1.44 2.85 3.51
CA ASP A 111 -0.93 3.59 4.66
C ASP A 111 0.39 3.02 5.22
N GLY A 112 0.83 1.87 4.70
CA GLY A 112 2.07 1.17 5.04
C GLY A 112 1.90 0.15 6.16
N LYS A 113 0.67 -0.18 6.53
CA LYS A 113 0.32 -1.24 7.45
C LYS A 113 -0.50 -2.30 6.74
N GLY A 114 -0.10 -3.55 6.83
CA GLY A 114 -0.77 -4.64 6.17
C GLY A 114 -2.18 -4.90 6.70
N ASP A 115 -3.06 -5.35 5.82
CA ASP A 115 -4.49 -5.53 6.08
C ASP A 115 -4.78 -6.49 7.25
N ASN A 116 -3.91 -7.47 7.49
CA ASN A 116 -4.10 -8.44 8.59
C ASN A 116 -3.84 -7.82 9.97
N SER A 117 -2.92 -6.87 10.04
CA SER A 117 -2.57 -6.17 11.29
C SER A 117 -3.30 -4.85 11.46
N ASP A 118 -3.95 -4.33 10.39
CA ASP A 118 -4.72 -3.11 10.45
C ASP A 118 -6.16 -3.36 10.90
N SER A 119 -6.61 -2.64 11.92
CA SER A 119 -8.00 -2.67 12.37
C SER A 119 -8.99 -1.96 11.43
N HIS A 120 -8.47 -1.18 10.48
CA HIS A 120 -9.25 -0.42 9.50
C HIS A 120 -8.61 -0.44 8.10
N PRO A 121 -8.47 -1.61 7.45
CA PRO A 121 -7.68 -1.79 6.22
C PRO A 121 -8.17 -1.03 4.98
N GLY A 122 -9.26 -0.33 5.05
CA GLY A 122 -9.77 0.55 3.97
C GLY A 122 -9.80 2.03 4.34
N LEU A 123 -9.14 2.45 5.41
CA LEU A 123 -9.22 3.82 5.93
C LEU A 123 -7.85 4.41 6.26
N LYS A 124 -7.10 4.81 5.25
CA LYS A 124 -5.71 5.32 5.27
C LYS A 124 -5.28 6.16 6.48
N TYR A 125 -6.20 6.87 7.14
CA TYR A 125 -5.89 7.76 8.26
C TYR A 125 -6.17 7.15 9.64
N PHE A 126 -6.62 5.89 9.70
CA PHE A 126 -7.10 5.25 10.93
C PHE A 126 -6.42 3.91 11.17
N GLN A 127 -5.18 3.93 11.59
CA GLN A 127 -4.38 2.73 11.86
C GLN A 127 -4.78 1.98 13.15
N ASN A 128 -5.75 2.49 13.91
CA ASN A 128 -6.26 1.84 15.13
C ASN A 128 -7.62 2.39 15.56
N ASP A 129 -8.37 1.57 16.32
CA ASP A 129 -9.69 1.88 16.85
C ASP A 129 -9.76 3.19 17.63
N PHE A 130 -8.70 3.57 18.33
CA PHE A 130 -8.68 4.81 19.11
C PHE A 130 -8.75 6.04 18.22
N GLN A 131 -7.97 6.09 17.14
CA GLN A 131 -8.00 7.20 16.18
C GLN A 131 -9.36 7.31 15.49
N PHE A 132 -9.94 6.17 15.09
CA PHE A 132 -11.26 6.11 14.46
C PHE A 132 -12.35 6.63 15.40
N VAL A 133 -12.43 6.13 16.63
CA VAL A 133 -13.42 6.57 17.63
C VAL A 133 -13.23 8.05 17.98
N LEU A 134 -11.98 8.52 18.13
CA LEU A 134 -11.69 9.91 18.43
C LEU A 134 -12.17 10.84 17.30
N SER A 135 -12.00 10.47 16.04
CA SER A 135 -12.46 11.25 14.90
C SER A 135 -13.98 11.37 14.85
N ILE A 136 -14.70 10.30 15.17
CA ILE A 136 -16.17 10.30 15.28
C ILE A 136 -16.62 11.23 16.40
N LEU A 137 -16.00 11.14 17.58
CA LEU A 137 -16.36 11.99 18.73
C LEU A 137 -16.12 13.48 18.45
N VAL A 138 -15.01 13.82 17.78
CA VAL A 138 -14.72 15.19 17.35
C VAL A 138 -15.76 15.67 16.35
N SER A 139 -16.13 14.86 15.37
CA SER A 139 -17.14 15.21 14.36
C SER A 139 -18.51 15.45 14.99
N ILE A 140 -18.93 14.60 15.92
CA ILE A 140 -20.20 14.78 16.67
C ILE A 140 -20.16 16.07 17.50
N SER A 141 -19.05 16.35 18.16
CA SER A 141 -18.88 17.56 18.96
C SER A 141 -19.03 18.83 18.12
N ILE A 142 -18.44 18.85 16.92
CA ILE A 142 -18.56 19.96 15.97
C ILE A 142 -20.02 20.15 15.54
N LEU A 143 -20.73 19.08 15.20
CA LEU A 143 -22.15 19.16 14.80
C LEU A 143 -23.04 19.68 15.95
N VAL A 144 -22.79 19.26 17.18
CA VAL A 144 -23.51 19.77 18.36
C VAL A 144 -23.25 21.27 18.55
N ILE A 145 -22.01 21.72 18.40
CA ILE A 145 -21.66 23.16 18.52
C ILE A 145 -22.35 23.98 17.43
N ILE A 146 -22.32 23.51 16.17
CA ILE A 146 -23.00 24.19 15.06
C ILE A 146 -24.51 24.27 15.32
N GLY A 147 -25.13 23.18 15.75
CA GLY A 147 -26.54 23.15 16.12
C GLY A 147 -26.88 24.13 17.23
N PHE A 148 -26.05 24.19 18.27
CA PHE A 148 -26.24 25.11 19.39
C PHE A 148 -26.11 26.60 18.97
N LEU A 149 -25.10 26.93 18.16
CA LEU A 149 -24.93 28.27 17.59
C LEU A 149 -26.11 28.66 16.69
N GLY A 150 -26.63 27.72 15.92
CA GLY A 150 -27.84 27.93 15.11
C GLY A 150 -29.07 28.29 15.97
N VAL A 151 -29.27 27.56 17.07
CA VAL A 151 -30.37 27.84 18.01
C VAL A 151 -30.21 29.21 18.68
N ILE A 152 -28.99 29.60 19.07
CA ILE A 152 -28.70 30.94 19.62
C ILE A 152 -29.02 32.03 18.57
N GLY A 153 -28.59 31.85 17.32
CA GLY A 153 -28.88 32.81 16.24
C GLY A 153 -30.36 32.98 16.00
N LEU A 154 -31.14 31.90 15.97
CA LEU A 154 -32.59 31.94 15.82
C LEU A 154 -33.29 32.65 17.00
N ARG A 155 -32.80 32.42 18.23
CA ARG A 155 -33.33 33.10 19.43
C ARG A 155 -33.04 34.60 19.37
N LYS A 156 -31.84 34.99 18.93
CA LYS A 156 -31.47 36.41 18.81
C LYS A 156 -32.36 37.11 17.80
N ASN A 157 -32.53 36.55 16.61
CA ASN A 157 -33.43 37.12 15.57
C ASN A 157 -34.85 37.31 16.09
N LYS A 158 -35.37 36.33 16.86
CA LYS A 158 -36.73 36.42 17.43
C LYS A 158 -36.85 37.46 18.55
N LEU A 159 -35.78 37.78 19.26
CA LEU A 159 -35.74 38.88 20.23
C LEU A 159 -35.71 40.21 19.51
N ASP A 160 -34.85 40.36 18.51
CA ASP A 160 -34.76 41.60 17.69
C ASP A 160 -36.10 41.93 17.00
N GLU A 161 -36.85 40.91 16.49
CA GLU A 161 -38.20 41.08 15.93
C GLU A 161 -39.23 41.53 16.98
N ARG A 162 -39.11 41.07 18.26
CA ARG A 162 -40.02 41.50 19.34
C ARG A 162 -39.74 42.94 19.76
N ASP A 163 -38.49 43.29 19.93
CA ASP A 163 -38.09 44.64 20.29
C ASP A 163 -38.53 45.66 19.24
N ALA A 164 -38.38 45.34 17.94
CA ALA A 164 -38.86 46.15 16.86
C ALA A 164 -40.41 46.31 16.85
N SER A 165 -41.16 45.28 17.25
CA SER A 165 -42.62 45.34 17.33
C SER A 165 -43.13 46.09 18.56
N GLU A 166 -42.33 46.25 19.59
CA GLU A 166 -42.67 47.08 20.81
C GLU A 166 -42.39 48.55 20.56
N GLU A 167 -41.39 48.91 19.74
CA GLU A 167 -41.14 50.31 19.36
C GLU A 167 -42.22 50.90 18.42
N GLU A 168 -42.99 50.11 17.67
CA GLU A 168 -44.09 50.55 16.80
C GLU A 168 -45.42 50.75 17.50
N LYS A 169 -45.53 50.55 18.84
CA LYS A 169 -46.75 50.86 19.52
C LYS A 169 -47.01 52.37 19.51
N PRO A 170 -48.15 52.85 18.93
CA PRO A 170 -48.45 54.26 18.92
C PRO A 170 -48.62 54.77 20.35
N THR A 171 -47.87 55.77 20.69
CA THR A 171 -48.09 56.54 21.93
C THR A 171 -49.53 57.21 21.77
N ILE A 172 -50.48 56.73 22.60
CA ILE A 172 -51.77 57.36 22.72
C ILE A 172 -51.49 58.66 23.45
N GLU A 173 -51.42 59.73 22.67
CA GLU A 173 -51.43 61.10 23.23
C GLU A 173 -52.82 61.32 23.80
N VAL A 174 -53.01 61.31 25.11
CA VAL A 174 -54.28 61.66 25.77
C VAL A 174 -54.27 63.13 25.88
N ASP A 175 -55.03 63.79 24.94
CA ASP A 175 -55.29 65.20 24.96
C ASP A 175 -56.28 65.50 26.11
N TYR A 176 -55.80 66.05 27.23
CA TYR A 176 -56.63 66.54 28.30
C TYR A 176 -57.19 67.91 27.89
N ALA A 177 -58.32 67.90 27.20
CA ALA A 177 -59.12 69.10 27.04
C ALA A 177 -59.59 69.61 28.37
N TYR A 178 -58.97 70.68 28.85
CA TYR A 178 -59.38 71.42 30.06
C TYR A 178 -60.65 72.23 29.69
N GLU A 179 -61.83 71.63 29.91
CA GLU A 179 -63.09 72.37 29.83
C GLU A 179 -63.22 73.24 31.10
N GLY A 180 -63.41 74.53 30.83
CA GLY A 180 -63.33 75.63 31.81
C GLY A 180 -64.26 75.50 32.99
N MET A 181 -63.78 75.83 34.15
CA MET A 181 -64.60 76.18 35.32
C MET A 181 -65.27 77.53 35.09
N PRO A 182 -66.57 77.66 35.36
CA PRO A 182 -67.21 78.94 35.34
C PRO A 182 -66.73 79.83 36.49
N ALA A 183 -66.56 81.14 36.24
CA ALA A 183 -66.17 82.13 37.21
C ALA A 183 -67.21 82.22 38.33
N VAL A 184 -66.80 82.14 39.58
CA VAL A 184 -67.64 82.48 40.75
C VAL A 184 -67.56 83.96 40.96
N ASN A 185 -68.71 84.66 40.77
CA ASN A 185 -68.87 86.09 41.11
C ASN A 185 -69.06 86.21 42.64
N GLU A 186 -68.21 87.00 43.21
CA GLU A 186 -68.44 87.54 44.61
C GLU A 186 -69.48 88.64 44.64
N ILE A 187 -70.30 88.54 45.61
CA ILE A 187 -70.94 89.73 46.27
C ILE A 187 -70.56 89.61 47.76
#